data_e1d1f47e14b179c014a8dad3a259a941
#
_entry.id   e1d1f47e14b179c014a8dad3a259a941
#
_cell.length_a   1.000
_cell.length_b   1.000
_cell.length_c   1.000
_cell.angle_alpha   90.00
_cell.angle_beta   90.00
_cell.angle_gamma   90.00
#
_symmetry.space_group_name_H-M   'P 1'
#
loop_
_entity.id
_entity.type
_entity.pdbx_description
1 polymer ?
#
loop_
_entity_poly.entity_id
_entity_poly.type
_entity_poly.pdbx_seq_one_letter_code
_entity_poly.pdbx_strand_id
1 'polypeptide(L)'
;MATLPEGPLRIERRGDERVLMLDGELDMADTGTLAEAAGALVAEPGDLTLDLHGLTFIDSSGLLALLHVADAVRGGKLVLSRPTEPVQKVFDMVELAAVSSRIVIAG
;
A
#
# COMPACT_ATOMS: atom_id res chain seq x y z
N MET A 1 -24.24 5.12 -13.25
CA MET A 1 -23.91 5.12 -12.93
C MET A 1 -22.97 5.16 -12.64
N ALA A 2 -22.52 5.29 -12.50
CA ALA A 2 -21.85 5.43 -12.09
C ALA A 2 -21.16 5.12 -11.48
N THR A 3 -20.54 4.89 -11.31
CA THR A 3 -19.97 4.64 -10.71
C THR A 3 -19.24 4.58 -10.02
N LEU A 4 -19.01 4.18 -9.62
CA LEU A 4 -18.50 4.22 -8.76
C LEU A 4 -17.23 4.02 -8.52
N PRO A 5 -16.64 4.49 -8.21
CA PRO A 5 -15.27 4.60 -8.02
C PRO A 5 -14.72 3.81 -6.92
N GLU A 6 -15.50 3.53 -6.04
CA GLU A 6 -15.05 2.63 -5.09
C GLU A 6 -15.23 1.33 -5.69
N GLY A 7 -14.40 0.73 -6.10
CA GLY A 7 -14.48 -0.56 -6.64
C GLY A 7 -13.41 -1.35 -5.99
N PRO A 8 -13.25 -2.58 -6.42
CA PRO A 8 -12.20 -3.42 -5.91
C PRO A 8 -10.84 -2.78 -6.17
N LEU A 9 -9.90 -3.18 -5.35
CA LEU A 9 -8.53 -2.73 -5.49
C LEU A 9 -7.97 -3.16 -6.84
N ARG A 10 -7.33 -2.23 -7.52
CA ARG A 10 -6.57 -2.53 -8.73
C ARG A 10 -5.12 -2.20 -8.47
N ILE A 11 -4.23 -3.09 -8.88
CA ILE A 11 -2.80 -2.93 -8.66
C ILE A 11 -2.09 -3.12 -9.98
N GLU A 12 -1.22 -2.16 -10.32
CA GLU A 12 -0.39 -2.25 -11.51
C GLU A 12 1.05 -1.97 -11.15
N ARG A 13 1.96 -2.71 -11.74
CA ARG A 13 3.37 -2.43 -11.57
C ARG A 13 3.79 -1.36 -12.57
N ARG A 14 4.59 -0.40 -12.11
CA ARG A 14 5.09 0.66 -12.98
C ARG A 14 6.34 0.16 -13.70
N GLY A 15 6.16 -0.35 -14.94
CA GLY A 15 7.28 -0.84 -15.75
C GLY A 15 8.08 -1.90 -15.01
N ASP A 16 9.40 -1.74 -15.04
CA ASP A 16 10.31 -2.64 -14.33
C ASP A 16 10.69 -2.14 -12.94
N GLU A 17 10.11 -1.02 -12.51
CA GLU A 17 10.44 -0.43 -11.21
C GLU A 17 9.82 -1.25 -10.10
N ARG A 18 10.38 -1.07 -8.90
CA ARG A 18 9.80 -1.70 -7.70
C ARG A 18 8.74 -0.78 -7.14
N VAL A 19 7.74 -0.50 -7.97
CA VAL A 19 6.64 0.39 -7.63
C VAL A 19 5.34 -0.25 -8.05
N LEU A 20 4.41 -0.39 -7.11
CA LEU A 20 3.05 -0.83 -7.38
C LEU A 20 2.12 0.35 -7.22
N MET A 21 1.28 0.59 -8.21
CA MET A 21 0.27 1.64 -8.16
C MET A 21 -1.04 1.02 -7.72
N LEU A 22 -1.61 1.56 -6.65
CA LEU A 22 -2.85 1.05 -6.07
C LEU A 22 -3.98 2.02 -6.34
N ASP A 23 -5.08 1.51 -6.90
CA ASP A 23 -6.29 2.29 -7.14
C ASP A 23 -7.46 1.60 -6.47
N GLY A 24 -8.40 2.39 -5.97
CA GLY A 24 -9.63 1.86 -5.40
C GLY A 24 -9.60 1.84 -3.90
N GLU A 25 -10.07 0.75 -3.31
CA GLU A 25 -10.18 0.62 -1.86
C GLU A 25 -9.39 -0.58 -1.38
N LEU A 26 -8.67 -0.40 -0.29
CA LEU A 26 -7.92 -1.50 0.32
C LEU A 26 -8.62 -1.88 1.61
N ASP A 27 -9.42 -2.94 1.55
CA ASP A 27 -10.16 -3.44 2.68
C ASP A 27 -9.92 -4.95 2.82
N MET A 28 -10.70 -5.59 3.70
CA MET A 28 -10.50 -7.00 4.02
C MET A 28 -10.56 -7.88 2.78
N ALA A 29 -11.41 -7.57 1.82
CA ALA A 29 -11.59 -8.40 0.64
C ALA A 29 -10.36 -8.38 -0.28
N ASP A 30 -9.53 -7.35 -0.17
CA ASP A 30 -8.44 -7.12 -1.11
C ASP A 30 -7.05 -7.35 -0.55
N THR A 31 -6.95 -7.75 0.74
CA THR A 31 -5.63 -7.94 1.35
C THR A 31 -4.83 -9.03 0.66
N GLY A 32 -5.51 -10.09 0.20
CA GLY A 32 -4.83 -11.17 -0.53
C GLY A 32 -4.31 -10.71 -1.88
N THR A 33 -5.05 -9.84 -2.55
CA THR A 33 -4.62 -9.29 -3.84
C THR A 33 -3.32 -8.51 -3.67
N LEU A 34 -3.24 -7.68 -2.61
CA LEU A 34 -2.03 -6.94 -2.34
C LEU A 34 -0.87 -7.87 -2.00
N ALA A 35 -1.11 -8.86 -1.16
CA ALA A 35 -0.06 -9.79 -0.76
C ALA A 35 0.51 -10.53 -1.96
N GLU A 36 -0.35 -10.93 -2.89
CA GLU A 36 0.09 -11.60 -4.11
C GLU A 36 0.92 -10.70 -4.99
N ALA A 37 0.43 -9.47 -5.22
CA ALA A 37 1.13 -8.55 -6.09
C ALA A 37 2.49 -8.17 -5.51
N ALA A 38 2.57 -7.99 -4.20
CA ALA A 38 3.82 -7.60 -3.55
C ALA A 38 4.78 -8.77 -3.39
N GLY A 39 4.24 -10.00 -3.32
CA GLY A 39 5.06 -11.17 -2.99
C GLY A 39 6.25 -11.37 -3.91
N ALA A 40 6.03 -11.19 -5.21
CA ALA A 40 7.11 -11.36 -6.16
C ALA A 40 8.20 -10.30 -6.00
N LEU A 41 7.83 -9.09 -5.58
CA LEU A 41 8.77 -8.00 -5.45
C LEU A 41 9.54 -8.04 -4.14
N VAL A 42 8.89 -8.45 -3.05
CA VAL A 42 9.58 -8.51 -1.75
C VAL A 42 10.57 -9.67 -1.68
N ALA A 43 10.49 -10.61 -2.61
CA ALA A 43 11.45 -11.71 -2.66
C ALA A 43 12.87 -11.21 -2.94
N GLU A 44 13.00 -10.07 -3.60
CA GLU A 44 14.30 -9.48 -3.89
C GLU A 44 14.58 -8.34 -2.93
N PRO A 45 15.83 -8.16 -2.49
CA PRO A 45 16.15 -7.09 -1.54
C PRO A 45 15.96 -5.71 -2.14
N GLY A 46 15.64 -4.76 -1.30
CA GLY A 46 15.54 -3.36 -1.69
C GLY A 46 14.21 -2.76 -1.31
N ASP A 47 14.07 -1.46 -1.50
CA ASP A 47 12.85 -0.74 -1.19
C ASP A 47 11.73 -1.16 -2.14
N LEU A 48 10.52 -1.21 -1.61
CA LEU A 48 9.31 -1.38 -2.40
C LEU A 48 8.45 -0.16 -2.19
N THR A 49 7.99 0.45 -3.27
CA THR A 49 7.11 1.62 -3.20
C THR A 49 5.70 1.24 -3.59
N LEU A 50 4.75 1.66 -2.77
CA LEU A 50 3.33 1.60 -3.14
C LEU A 50 2.89 3.02 -3.40
N ASP A 51 2.50 3.29 -4.66
CA ASP A 51 2.00 4.60 -5.05
C ASP A 51 0.51 4.62 -4.76
N LEU A 52 0.11 5.43 -3.79
CA LEU A 52 -1.25 5.45 -3.28
C LEU A 52 -2.11 6.55 -3.88
N HIS A 53 -1.64 7.16 -4.96
CA HIS A 53 -2.32 8.28 -5.58
C HIS A 53 -3.78 7.97 -5.94
N GLY A 54 -4.08 6.72 -6.32
CA GLY A 54 -5.44 6.32 -6.66
C GLY A 54 -6.18 5.60 -5.55
N LEU A 55 -5.58 5.47 -4.37
CA LEU A 55 -6.23 4.76 -3.27
C LEU A 55 -7.13 5.72 -2.52
N THR A 56 -8.43 5.42 -2.49
CA THR A 56 -9.42 6.34 -1.91
C THR A 56 -9.89 5.93 -0.53
N PHE A 57 -9.60 4.71 -0.12
CA PHE A 57 -10.09 4.20 1.16
C PHE A 57 -9.15 3.11 1.68
N ILE A 58 -8.96 3.10 2.98
CA ILE A 58 -8.25 2.02 3.66
C ILE A 58 -8.89 1.83 5.04
N ASP A 59 -9.04 0.56 5.44
CA ASP A 59 -9.55 0.25 6.77
C ASP A 59 -8.46 -0.47 7.58
N SER A 60 -8.83 -0.96 8.76
CA SER A 60 -7.85 -1.60 9.63
C SER A 60 -7.25 -2.86 9.01
N SER A 61 -8.05 -3.60 8.22
CA SER A 61 -7.53 -4.76 7.51
C SER A 61 -6.49 -4.36 6.49
N GLY A 62 -6.75 -3.25 5.78
CA GLY A 62 -5.80 -2.71 4.82
C GLY A 62 -4.51 -2.25 5.48
N LEU A 63 -4.63 -1.60 6.65
CA LEU A 63 -3.44 -1.20 7.40
C LEU A 63 -2.61 -2.41 7.81
N LEU A 64 -3.27 -3.45 8.28
CA LEU A 64 -2.57 -4.67 8.66
C LEU A 64 -1.88 -5.30 7.45
N ALA A 65 -2.52 -5.26 6.29
CA ALA A 65 -1.91 -5.76 5.08
C ALA A 65 -0.63 -4.99 4.73
N LEU A 66 -0.66 -3.65 4.91
CA LEU A 66 0.54 -2.85 4.67
C LEU A 66 1.67 -3.24 5.63
N LEU A 67 1.32 -3.48 6.88
CA LEU A 67 2.32 -3.90 7.87
C LEU A 67 2.92 -5.26 7.51
N HIS A 68 2.10 -6.18 7.02
CA HIS A 68 2.60 -7.48 6.58
C HIS A 68 3.54 -7.36 5.39
N VAL A 69 3.21 -6.49 4.45
CA VAL A 69 4.09 -6.25 3.31
C VAL A 69 5.40 -5.65 3.79
N ALA A 70 5.33 -4.68 4.71
CA ALA A 70 6.53 -4.04 5.24
C ALA A 70 7.44 -5.06 5.91
N ASP A 71 6.87 -5.99 6.66
CA ASP A 71 7.65 -7.02 7.32
C ASP A 71 8.33 -7.96 6.33
N ALA A 72 7.76 -8.11 5.15
CA ALA A 72 8.30 -9.01 4.14
C ALA A 72 9.39 -8.35 3.30
N VAL A 73 9.48 -7.02 3.28
CA VAL A 73 10.51 -6.31 2.52
C VAL A 73 11.88 -6.62 3.13
N ARG A 74 12.83 -6.98 2.27
CA ARG A 74 14.17 -7.38 2.71
C ARG A 74 15.18 -6.34 2.25
N GLY A 75 16.04 -5.93 3.18
CA GLY A 75 17.12 -5.04 2.85
C GLY A 75 16.69 -3.65 2.42
N GLY A 76 15.50 -3.20 2.87
CA GLY A 76 15.01 -1.89 2.51
C GLY A 76 13.75 -1.55 3.27
N LYS A 77 12.99 -0.61 2.74
CA LYS A 77 11.80 -0.08 3.37
C LYS A 77 10.60 -0.23 2.45
N LEU A 78 9.41 -0.25 3.05
CA LEU A 78 8.17 -0.06 2.31
C LEU A 78 7.89 1.43 2.27
N VAL A 79 7.89 2.01 1.07
CA VAL A 79 7.65 3.44 0.88
C VAL A 79 6.21 3.61 0.42
N LEU A 80 5.43 4.36 1.19
CA LEU A 80 4.04 4.67 0.85
C LEU A 80 4.03 6.08 0.28
N SER A 81 3.86 6.17 -1.04
CA SER A 81 4.06 7.42 -1.77
C SER A 81 2.72 8.02 -2.17
N ARG A 82 2.60 9.32 -2.04
CA ARG A 82 1.45 10.12 -2.48
C ARG A 82 0.11 9.65 -1.95
N PRO A 83 -0.03 9.42 -0.64
CA PRO A 83 -1.34 9.02 -0.12
C PRO A 83 -2.36 10.13 -0.33
N THR A 84 -3.59 9.74 -0.65
CA THR A 84 -4.69 10.70 -0.74
C THR A 84 -5.00 11.22 0.67
N GLU A 85 -5.72 12.34 0.73
CA GLU A 85 -6.03 12.94 2.03
C GLU A 85 -6.75 11.98 2.97
N PRO A 86 -7.80 11.26 2.55
CA PRO A 86 -8.45 10.33 3.46
C PRO A 86 -7.53 9.23 3.98
N VAL A 87 -6.66 8.74 3.11
CA VAL A 87 -5.72 7.68 3.49
C VAL A 87 -4.65 8.23 4.43
N GLN A 88 -4.13 9.43 4.13
CA GLN A 88 -3.15 10.07 4.99
C GLN A 88 -3.71 10.29 6.39
N LYS A 89 -4.98 10.68 6.49
CA LYS A 89 -5.61 10.87 7.79
C LYS A 89 -5.62 9.59 8.62
N VAL A 90 -5.90 8.46 7.97
CA VAL A 90 -5.88 7.18 8.66
C VAL A 90 -4.46 6.86 9.13
N PHE A 91 -3.45 7.09 8.28
CA PHE A 91 -2.06 6.87 8.67
C PHE A 91 -1.68 7.73 9.88
N ASP A 92 -2.13 8.98 9.90
CA ASP A 92 -1.83 9.89 10.99
C ASP A 92 -2.50 9.45 12.29
N MET A 93 -3.75 8.99 12.19
CA MET A 93 -4.51 8.57 13.37
C MET A 93 -3.86 7.39 14.07
N VAL A 94 -3.26 6.48 13.32
CA VAL A 94 -2.62 5.31 13.90
C VAL A 94 -1.10 5.49 14.05
N GLU A 95 -0.58 6.65 13.64
CA GLU A 95 0.86 6.94 13.68
C GLU A 95 1.65 5.83 13.01
N LEU A 96 1.27 5.54 11.78
CA LEU A 96 1.75 4.35 11.08
C LEU A 96 3.28 4.28 11.00
N ALA A 97 3.93 5.40 10.74
CA ALA A 97 5.40 5.42 10.63
C ALA A 97 6.07 5.10 11.97
N ALA A 98 5.37 5.34 13.09
CA ALA A 98 5.91 5.00 14.40
C ALA A 98 5.66 3.54 14.75
N VAL A 99 4.63 2.93 14.15
CA VAL A 99 4.30 1.52 14.40
C VAL A 99 5.35 0.61 13.78
N SER A 100 5.89 0.99 12.62
CA SER A 100 6.86 0.15 11.93
C SER A 100 8.02 1.00 11.43
N SER A 101 9.23 0.66 11.84
CA SER A 101 10.42 1.35 11.35
C SER A 101 10.71 1.01 9.89
N ARG A 102 10.00 0.02 9.34
CA ARG A 102 10.17 -0.37 7.94
C ARG A 102 9.33 0.43 6.98
N ILE A 103 8.46 1.30 7.48
CA ILE A 103 7.55 2.08 6.65
C ILE A 103 8.01 3.52 6.60
N VAL A 104 8.07 4.07 5.39
CA VAL A 104 8.34 5.49 5.14
C VAL A 104 7.15 6.04 4.37
N ILE A 105 6.60 7.16 4.83
CA ILE A 105 5.51 7.83 4.13
C ILE A 105 6.11 9.03 3.42
N ALA A 106 5.99 9.03 2.09
CA ALA A 106 6.57 10.07 1.25
C ALA A 106 5.44 10.81 0.54
N GLY A 107 5.38 12.08 0.71
CA GLY A 107 4.30 12.92 0.24
C GLY A 107 4.21 13.14 -1.26
#